data_59564f7f2a890e409bf88000caee7969
#
_entry.id   59564f7f2a890e409bf88000caee7969
#
_cell.length_a   1.000
_cell.length_b   1.000
_cell.length_c   1.000
_cell.angle_alpha   90.00
_cell.angle_beta   90.00
_cell.angle_gamma   90.00
#
_symmetry.space_group_name_H-M   'P 1'
#
loop_
_entity.id
_entity.type
_entity.pdbx_description
1 polymer ?
#
loop_
_entity_poly.entity_id
_entity_poly.type
_entity_poly.pdbx_seq_one_letter_code
_entity_poly.pdbx_strand_id
1 'polypeptide(L)'
;MKNLLLISILIISTMLSGNATPADAASNKKEKVTGAGATFPLPFYNLAFKTYQQKNGTTVTYGGIGSGGGIRSLKDRIVDFGGTDAFLSEKELKEMPYETIHIPTCMGAVVMAYNLPEVKDLKLTGEIIADIYLGKIKKWNDRRIQAANPGVALPDKELTPVYRSDGSGTTFVFSDYLTKISNDWKEQVGTGKSLKWPAGIAAKGNPGVAGVISQTAGSIGYVGSEYAFSLKIPMAQLQNKAGNYVSPTTESISAAASGDIPADTRTMITNSPAVDAYPISCFTWIILYKEQSYNDRKIEQAQATVDLLSWMLSDEAQALTTKVHYSPLPASAVKNAQALLKSVTFNGKTMK
;
A
#
# COMPACT_ATOMS: atom_id res chain seq x y z
N MET A 1 61.69 -59.23 -37.39
CA MET A 1 61.51 -59.15 -38.85
C MET A 1 60.51 -58.03 -39.14
N LYS A 2 60.90 -57.18 -40.04
CA LYS A 2 60.11 -56.12 -40.73
C LYS A 2 59.91 -54.78 -40.06
N ASN A 3 60.78 -53.89 -40.49
CA ASN A 3 60.72 -52.42 -40.45
C ASN A 3 59.43 -51.87 -41.04
N LEU A 4 58.94 -50.75 -40.50
CA LEU A 4 58.20 -49.82 -41.32
C LEU A 4 58.55 -48.38 -40.92
N LEU A 5 58.87 -47.60 -41.94
CA LEU A 5 59.39 -46.24 -41.97
C LEU A 5 58.39 -45.21 -41.41
N LEU A 6 58.94 -44.26 -40.65
CA LEU A 6 58.34 -43.00 -40.33
C LEU A 6 58.51 -42.03 -41.51
N ILE A 7 57.40 -41.46 -41.96
CA ILE A 7 57.42 -40.28 -42.82
C ILE A 7 56.88 -39.11 -42.01
N SER A 8 57.78 -38.19 -41.63
CA SER A 8 57.43 -36.93 -40.97
C SER A 8 56.96 -35.90 -42.03
N ILE A 9 55.71 -35.48 -41.98
CA ILE A 9 55.21 -34.33 -42.73
C ILE A 9 55.19 -33.13 -41.80
N LEU A 10 56.08 -32.17 -42.09
CA LEU A 10 56.19 -30.87 -41.39
C LEU A 10 55.16 -29.92 -41.99
N ILE A 11 54.04 -29.69 -41.27
CA ILE A 11 53.08 -28.65 -41.65
C ILE A 11 53.43 -27.39 -40.88
N ILE A 12 53.96 -26.38 -41.60
CA ILE A 12 54.18 -25.02 -41.10
C ILE A 12 52.82 -24.34 -41.06
N SER A 13 52.24 -24.21 -39.87
CA SER A 13 51.05 -23.41 -39.60
C SER A 13 51.45 -22.00 -39.22
N THR A 14 51.25 -21.05 -40.14
CA THR A 14 51.38 -19.60 -39.90
C THR A 14 50.30 -19.14 -38.91
N MET A 15 50.70 -18.81 -37.68
CA MET A 15 49.85 -18.16 -36.70
C MET A 15 49.61 -16.70 -37.13
N LEU A 16 48.42 -16.40 -37.66
CA LEU A 16 47.90 -15.05 -37.64
C LEU A 16 47.41 -14.79 -36.19
N SER A 17 48.21 -14.04 -35.44
CA SER A 17 47.81 -13.46 -34.16
C SER A 17 46.81 -12.34 -34.41
N GLY A 18 45.53 -12.66 -34.51
CA GLY A 18 44.46 -11.70 -34.40
C GLY A 18 44.34 -11.28 -32.93
N ASN A 19 44.82 -10.06 -32.61
CA ASN A 19 44.45 -9.41 -31.34
C ASN A 19 42.94 -9.17 -31.33
N ALA A 20 42.16 -10.12 -30.87
CA ALA A 20 40.81 -9.85 -30.43
C ALA A 20 40.92 -9.13 -29.08
N THR A 21 40.76 -7.82 -29.08
CA THR A 21 40.43 -7.03 -27.91
C THR A 21 39.22 -7.69 -27.28
N PRO A 22 39.21 -7.97 -25.94
CA PRO A 22 37.97 -8.35 -25.27
C PRO A 22 37.01 -7.21 -25.43
N ALA A 23 36.01 -7.37 -26.29
CA ALA A 23 34.87 -6.48 -26.27
C ALA A 23 34.35 -6.57 -24.82
N ASP A 24 34.35 -5.44 -24.13
CA ASP A 24 33.71 -5.26 -22.85
C ASP A 24 32.29 -5.85 -22.92
N ALA A 25 32.15 -7.07 -22.44
CA ALA A 25 30.89 -7.58 -21.98
C ALA A 25 30.56 -6.75 -20.71
N ALA A 26 30.20 -5.49 -20.92
CA ALA A 26 29.51 -4.72 -19.88
C ALA A 26 28.33 -5.57 -19.45
N SER A 27 28.51 -6.26 -18.33
CA SER A 27 27.46 -6.98 -17.66
C SER A 27 26.32 -5.97 -17.49
N ASN A 28 25.27 -6.13 -18.27
CA ASN A 28 24.07 -5.31 -18.23
C ASN A 28 23.30 -5.70 -16.94
N LYS A 29 23.95 -5.51 -15.79
CA LYS A 29 23.40 -5.77 -14.47
C LYS A 29 22.39 -4.67 -14.22
N LYS A 30 21.13 -4.96 -14.57
CA LYS A 30 20.05 -4.02 -14.33
C LYS A 30 20.00 -3.69 -12.84
N GLU A 31 19.76 -2.41 -12.55
CA GLU A 31 19.73 -1.89 -11.20
C GLU A 31 18.63 -2.57 -10.37
N LYS A 32 18.86 -2.63 -9.08
CA LYS A 32 17.89 -3.14 -8.10
C LYS A 32 17.26 -1.97 -7.36
N VAL A 33 15.93 -1.91 -7.32
CA VAL A 33 15.16 -0.94 -6.55
C VAL A 33 14.59 -1.62 -5.31
N THR A 34 14.76 -0.99 -4.13
CA THR A 34 14.33 -1.52 -2.84
C THR A 34 13.33 -0.60 -2.17
N GLY A 35 12.27 -1.19 -1.63
CA GLY A 35 11.25 -0.47 -0.87
C GLY A 35 10.81 -1.25 0.36
N ALA A 36 10.22 -0.54 1.32
CA ALA A 36 9.56 -1.14 2.47
C ALA A 36 8.44 -0.24 2.99
N GLY A 37 7.45 -0.80 3.66
CA GLY A 37 6.42 0.01 4.30
C GLY A 37 5.06 -0.65 4.41
N ALA A 38 4.01 0.11 4.07
CA ALA A 38 2.63 -0.27 4.23
C ALA A 38 2.33 -1.66 3.69
N THR A 39 1.58 -2.44 4.45
CA THR A 39 1.04 -3.73 4.00
C THR A 39 -0.24 -3.57 3.20
N PHE A 40 -0.89 -2.42 3.30
CA PHE A 40 -2.13 -2.13 2.58
C PHE A 40 -1.96 -2.29 1.05
N PRO A 41 -0.98 -1.68 0.36
CA PRO A 41 -0.82 -1.80 -1.09
C PRO A 41 -0.07 -3.07 -1.53
N LEU A 42 0.36 -3.94 -0.61
CA LEU A 42 1.24 -5.07 -0.92
C LEU A 42 0.73 -6.00 -2.04
N PRO A 43 -0.57 -6.38 -2.10
CA PRO A 43 -1.10 -7.16 -3.22
C PRO A 43 -0.94 -6.47 -4.58
N PHE A 44 -1.21 -5.17 -4.66
CA PHE A 44 -0.99 -4.39 -5.88
C PHE A 44 0.49 -4.26 -6.21
N TYR A 45 1.34 -3.95 -5.21
CA TYR A 45 2.78 -3.84 -5.43
C TYR A 45 3.42 -5.14 -5.90
N ASN A 46 3.01 -6.28 -5.37
CA ASN A 46 3.48 -7.58 -5.83
C ASN A 46 3.17 -7.81 -7.31
N LEU A 47 1.95 -7.48 -7.74
CA LEU A 47 1.55 -7.59 -9.15
C LEU A 47 2.29 -6.59 -10.03
N ALA A 48 2.30 -5.31 -9.65
CA ALA A 48 2.92 -4.23 -10.42
C ALA A 48 4.43 -4.43 -10.56
N PHE A 49 5.15 -4.71 -9.47
CA PHE A 49 6.60 -4.88 -9.50
C PHE A 49 7.03 -6.12 -10.28
N LYS A 50 6.27 -7.22 -10.18
CA LYS A 50 6.50 -8.40 -11.03
C LYS A 50 6.29 -8.07 -12.52
N THR A 51 5.24 -7.35 -12.86
CA THR A 51 4.96 -6.93 -14.24
C THR A 51 6.04 -5.99 -14.76
N TYR A 52 6.44 -5.02 -13.96
CA TYR A 52 7.52 -4.08 -14.30
C TYR A 52 8.85 -4.81 -14.52
N GLN A 53 9.21 -5.74 -13.63
CA GLN A 53 10.43 -6.54 -13.77
C GLN A 53 10.42 -7.39 -15.04
N GLN A 54 9.29 -8.03 -15.37
CA GLN A 54 9.17 -8.81 -16.60
C GLN A 54 9.35 -7.97 -17.85
N LYS A 55 8.86 -6.72 -17.83
CA LYS A 55 8.92 -5.81 -18.97
C LYS A 55 10.27 -5.12 -19.10
N ASN A 56 10.83 -4.64 -18.01
CA ASN A 56 12.01 -3.75 -17.99
C ASN A 56 13.27 -4.46 -17.46
N GLY A 57 13.11 -5.63 -16.82
CA GLY A 57 14.19 -6.43 -16.24
C GLY A 57 14.80 -5.85 -14.96
N THR A 58 14.34 -4.66 -14.48
CA THR A 58 14.75 -4.09 -13.20
C THR A 58 14.13 -4.89 -12.06
N THR A 59 14.96 -5.38 -11.13
CA THR A 59 14.46 -6.11 -9.96
C THR A 59 13.95 -5.11 -8.93
N VAL A 60 12.70 -5.27 -8.51
CA VAL A 60 12.09 -4.47 -7.44
C VAL A 60 11.75 -5.38 -6.26
N THR A 61 12.20 -5.00 -5.07
CA THR A 61 11.86 -5.71 -3.83
C THR A 61 11.14 -4.80 -2.87
N TYR A 62 10.10 -5.31 -2.20
CA TYR A 62 9.33 -4.55 -1.22
C TYR A 62 9.02 -5.37 0.03
N GLY A 63 9.34 -4.82 1.19
CA GLY A 63 9.04 -5.40 2.49
C GLY A 63 7.78 -4.82 3.11
N GLY A 64 6.72 -5.62 3.28
CA GLY A 64 5.50 -5.21 3.99
C GLY A 64 5.69 -5.20 5.50
N ILE A 65 6.20 -4.10 6.07
CA ILE A 65 6.56 -3.96 7.49
C ILE A 65 5.73 -2.88 8.23
N GLY A 66 4.69 -2.38 7.59
CA GLY A 66 3.84 -1.29 8.08
C GLY A 66 4.38 0.10 7.71
N SER A 67 3.49 1.09 7.60
CA SER A 67 3.84 2.45 7.18
C SER A 67 4.90 3.10 8.08
N GLY A 68 4.80 2.93 9.39
CA GLY A 68 5.81 3.43 10.33
C GLY A 68 7.20 2.81 10.12
N GLY A 69 7.23 1.52 9.75
CA GLY A 69 8.46 0.82 9.36
C GLY A 69 9.05 1.38 8.07
N GLY A 70 8.20 1.63 7.05
CA GLY A 70 8.59 2.20 5.77
C GLY A 70 9.17 3.62 5.89
N ILE A 71 8.48 4.49 6.63
CA ILE A 71 8.95 5.87 6.93
C ILE A 71 10.32 5.82 7.60
N ARG A 72 10.50 4.95 8.59
CA ARG A 72 11.78 4.78 9.29
C ARG A 72 12.87 4.25 8.36
N SER A 73 12.58 3.22 7.56
CA SER A 73 13.55 2.66 6.62
C SER A 73 14.04 3.69 5.60
N LEU A 74 13.14 4.58 5.12
CA LEU A 74 13.54 5.69 4.26
C LEU A 74 14.37 6.74 5.04
N LYS A 75 13.94 7.12 6.25
CA LYS A 75 14.67 8.06 7.12
C LYS A 75 16.10 7.58 7.39
N ASP A 76 16.25 6.29 7.63
CA ASP A 76 17.54 5.63 7.87
C ASP A 76 18.31 5.34 6.55
N ARG A 77 17.72 5.68 5.39
CA ARG A 77 18.30 5.49 4.05
C ARG A 77 18.67 4.04 3.74
N ILE A 78 17.88 3.08 4.26
CA ILE A 78 18.05 1.64 4.04
C ILE A 78 17.37 1.20 2.74
N VAL A 79 16.36 1.94 2.29
CA VAL A 79 15.57 1.66 1.09
C VAL A 79 15.55 2.87 0.15
N ASP A 80 15.27 2.61 -1.14
CA ASP A 80 15.14 3.66 -2.15
C ASP A 80 13.83 4.45 -2.00
N PHE A 81 12.78 3.77 -1.50
CA PHE A 81 11.48 4.39 -1.24
C PHE A 81 10.76 3.75 -0.04
N GLY A 82 9.94 4.53 0.63
CA GLY A 82 9.02 4.05 1.67
C GLY A 82 7.59 3.94 1.14
N GLY A 83 6.79 3.02 1.69
CA GLY A 83 5.36 2.92 1.41
C GLY A 83 4.53 3.32 2.63
N THR A 84 3.48 4.13 2.43
CA THR A 84 2.60 4.59 3.52
C THR A 84 1.19 4.88 3.04
N ASP A 85 0.17 4.54 3.86
CA ASP A 85 -1.25 4.88 3.62
C ASP A 85 -1.67 6.17 4.35
N ALA A 86 -0.72 6.79 5.05
CA ALA A 86 -0.88 8.10 5.68
C ALA A 86 0.31 8.96 5.29
N PHE A 87 0.08 10.09 4.66
CA PHE A 87 1.14 11.03 4.35
C PHE A 87 1.87 11.50 5.63
N LEU A 88 3.11 11.95 5.50
CA LEU A 88 3.89 12.45 6.62
C LEU A 88 3.29 13.76 7.13
N SER A 89 3.13 13.84 8.46
CA SER A 89 2.78 15.08 9.13
C SER A 89 3.93 16.10 9.00
N GLU A 90 3.63 17.38 9.20
CA GLU A 90 4.65 18.44 9.18
C GLU A 90 5.80 18.16 10.17
N LYS A 91 5.49 17.52 11.31
CA LYS A 91 6.51 17.08 12.27
C LYS A 91 7.40 15.98 11.65
N GLU A 92 6.79 14.95 11.07
CA GLU A 92 7.55 13.85 10.44
C GLU A 92 8.38 14.36 9.26
N LEU A 93 7.86 15.29 8.44
CA LEU A 93 8.61 15.91 7.34
C LEU A 93 9.86 16.64 7.83
N LYS A 94 9.75 17.42 8.94
CA LYS A 94 10.90 18.11 9.55
C LYS A 94 11.96 17.16 10.12
N GLU A 95 11.57 15.94 10.45
CA GLU A 95 12.48 14.91 10.96
C GLU A 95 13.16 14.11 9.84
N MET A 96 12.72 14.25 8.57
CA MET A 96 13.37 13.61 7.43
C MET A 96 14.68 14.32 7.09
N PRO A 97 15.75 13.57 6.74
CA PRO A 97 17.05 14.17 6.43
C PRO A 97 17.05 15.01 5.14
N TYR A 98 16.09 14.80 4.25
CA TYR A 98 15.95 15.53 2.99
C TYR A 98 14.47 15.81 2.67
N GLU A 99 14.23 16.78 1.78
CA GLU A 99 12.88 17.07 1.25
C GLU A 99 12.25 15.77 0.70
N THR A 100 11.10 15.40 1.27
CA THR A 100 10.41 14.16 0.96
C THR A 100 9.12 14.44 0.19
N ILE A 101 8.96 13.81 -0.96
CA ILE A 101 7.76 13.89 -1.78
C ILE A 101 6.90 12.65 -1.65
N HIS A 102 5.61 12.80 -1.94
CA HIS A 102 4.59 11.75 -1.83
C HIS A 102 4.02 11.46 -3.21
N ILE A 103 4.19 10.26 -3.70
CA ILE A 103 3.66 9.80 -4.99
C ILE A 103 2.54 8.80 -4.72
N PRO A 104 1.25 9.18 -4.92
CA PRO A 104 0.16 8.23 -4.78
C PRO A 104 0.27 7.15 -5.86
N THR A 105 -0.07 5.93 -5.52
CA THR A 105 0.09 4.78 -6.43
C THR A 105 -1.20 4.07 -6.77
N CYS A 106 -2.14 4.05 -5.85
CA CYS A 106 -3.50 3.54 -6.06
C CYS A 106 -4.43 4.04 -4.95
N MET A 107 -5.71 3.75 -5.09
CA MET A 107 -6.71 3.92 -4.03
C MET A 107 -7.24 2.56 -3.58
N GLY A 108 -7.73 2.51 -2.34
CA GLY A 108 -8.37 1.32 -1.79
C GLY A 108 -9.30 1.65 -0.64
N ALA A 109 -9.91 0.61 -0.07
CA ALA A 109 -10.81 0.73 1.08
C ALA A 109 -10.26 0.03 2.32
N VAL A 110 -10.43 0.65 3.47
CA VAL A 110 -10.32 0.00 4.77
C VAL A 110 -11.70 -0.51 5.15
N VAL A 111 -11.87 -1.83 5.18
CA VAL A 111 -13.16 -2.47 5.39
C VAL A 111 -13.32 -3.01 6.80
N MET A 112 -14.56 -3.12 7.27
CA MET A 112 -14.91 -3.86 8.48
C MET A 112 -15.18 -5.33 8.10
N ALA A 113 -14.13 -6.14 8.19
CA ALA A 113 -14.23 -7.58 7.98
C ALA A 113 -14.63 -8.28 9.27
N TYR A 114 -15.49 -9.32 9.19
CA TYR A 114 -16.03 -9.98 10.37
C TYR A 114 -16.15 -11.49 10.19
N ASN A 115 -16.17 -12.21 11.32
CA ASN A 115 -16.32 -13.67 11.34
C ASN A 115 -17.62 -14.08 12.06
N LEU A 116 -18.72 -13.94 11.32
CA LEU A 116 -20.05 -14.46 11.66
C LEU A 116 -20.63 -15.12 10.42
N PRO A 117 -20.37 -16.41 10.18
CA PRO A 117 -20.78 -17.10 8.95
C PRO A 117 -22.29 -17.10 8.71
N GLU A 118 -23.08 -17.05 9.79
CA GLU A 118 -24.54 -17.01 9.79
C GLU A 118 -25.14 -15.66 9.43
N VAL A 119 -24.34 -14.57 9.48
CA VAL A 119 -24.79 -13.19 9.18
C VAL A 119 -24.25 -12.75 7.82
N LYS A 120 -25.16 -12.45 6.90
CA LYS A 120 -24.85 -11.88 5.59
C LYS A 120 -25.30 -10.41 5.56
N ASP A 121 -24.66 -9.64 4.67
CA ASP A 121 -25.05 -8.25 4.39
C ASP A 121 -25.13 -7.34 5.63
N LEU A 122 -24.21 -7.56 6.59
CA LEU A 122 -24.12 -6.74 7.80
C LEU A 122 -23.94 -5.26 7.46
N LYS A 123 -24.72 -4.41 8.12
CA LYS A 123 -24.68 -2.94 7.99
C LYS A 123 -24.16 -2.33 9.29
N LEU A 124 -23.21 -1.39 9.16
CA LEU A 124 -22.66 -0.67 10.31
C LEU A 124 -22.62 0.84 10.01
N THR A 125 -22.89 1.65 11.05
CA THR A 125 -22.60 3.10 11.00
C THR A 125 -21.22 3.38 11.61
N GLY A 126 -20.70 4.56 11.35
CA GLY A 126 -19.41 4.97 11.93
C GLY A 126 -19.46 5.03 13.45
N GLU A 127 -20.58 5.46 14.03
CA GLU A 127 -20.78 5.52 15.48
C GLU A 127 -20.80 4.11 16.13
N ILE A 128 -21.43 3.14 15.47
CA ILE A 128 -21.40 1.73 15.93
C ILE A 128 -19.95 1.21 15.93
N ILE A 129 -19.20 1.49 14.86
CA ILE A 129 -17.80 1.08 14.78
C ILE A 129 -16.96 1.73 15.88
N ALA A 130 -17.13 3.03 16.11
CA ALA A 130 -16.45 3.73 17.21
C ALA A 130 -16.77 3.10 18.57
N ASP A 131 -18.05 2.82 18.84
CA ASP A 131 -18.49 2.21 20.11
C ASP A 131 -17.97 0.78 20.29
N ILE A 132 -17.79 0.01 19.22
CA ILE A 132 -17.14 -1.31 19.25
C ILE A 132 -15.68 -1.16 19.74
N TYR A 133 -14.91 -0.28 19.11
CA TYR A 133 -13.49 -0.10 19.44
C TYR A 133 -13.24 0.65 20.75
N LEU A 134 -14.23 1.43 21.22
CA LEU A 134 -14.24 2.00 22.58
C LEU A 134 -14.63 0.98 23.66
N GLY A 135 -15.00 -0.26 23.27
CA GLY A 135 -15.45 -1.30 24.21
C GLY A 135 -16.84 -1.10 24.80
N LYS A 136 -17.64 -0.21 24.21
CA LYS A 136 -19.03 0.05 24.64
C LYS A 136 -20.01 -0.96 24.06
N ILE A 137 -19.70 -1.56 22.90
CA ILE A 137 -20.43 -2.68 22.29
C ILE A 137 -19.57 -3.93 22.46
N LYS A 138 -20.10 -4.94 23.13
CA LYS A 138 -19.39 -6.17 23.47
C LYS A 138 -20.03 -7.43 22.91
N LYS A 139 -21.24 -7.33 22.36
CA LYS A 139 -21.99 -8.46 21.79
C LYS A 139 -22.56 -8.09 20.43
N TRP A 140 -22.71 -9.10 19.57
CA TRP A 140 -23.28 -8.92 18.24
C TRP A 140 -24.76 -8.57 18.25
N ASN A 141 -25.54 -9.06 19.21
CA ASN A 141 -26.96 -8.71 19.38
C ASN A 141 -27.20 -7.39 20.12
N ASP A 142 -26.19 -6.51 20.25
CA ASP A 142 -26.39 -5.17 20.81
C ASP A 142 -27.48 -4.42 20.03
N ARG A 143 -28.37 -3.75 20.75
CA ARG A 143 -29.54 -3.04 20.19
C ARG A 143 -29.17 -2.04 19.10
N ARG A 144 -27.98 -1.44 19.15
CA ARG A 144 -27.48 -0.47 18.15
C ARG A 144 -27.16 -1.15 16.83
N ILE A 145 -26.51 -2.32 16.88
CA ILE A 145 -26.24 -3.13 15.69
C ILE A 145 -27.56 -3.66 15.14
N GLN A 146 -28.45 -4.17 16.00
CA GLN A 146 -29.75 -4.69 15.58
C GLN A 146 -30.62 -3.60 14.89
N ALA A 147 -30.60 -2.36 15.39
CA ALA A 147 -31.33 -1.24 14.78
C ALA A 147 -30.84 -0.91 13.36
N ALA A 148 -29.54 -1.05 13.07
CA ALA A 148 -28.97 -0.88 11.74
C ALA A 148 -29.26 -2.08 10.81
N ASN A 149 -29.68 -3.24 11.36
CA ASN A 149 -29.89 -4.50 10.66
C ASN A 149 -31.30 -5.08 10.94
N PRO A 150 -32.39 -4.36 10.57
CA PRO A 150 -33.74 -4.85 10.79
C PRO A 150 -33.96 -6.17 10.03
N GLY A 151 -34.51 -7.18 10.72
CA GLY A 151 -34.81 -8.50 10.16
C GLY A 151 -33.63 -9.48 10.11
N VAL A 152 -32.41 -9.03 10.47
CA VAL A 152 -31.24 -9.92 10.60
C VAL A 152 -31.20 -10.51 12.01
N ALA A 153 -31.15 -11.83 12.11
CA ALA A 153 -30.97 -12.50 13.42
C ALA A 153 -29.49 -12.43 13.84
N LEU A 154 -29.17 -11.47 14.71
CA LEU A 154 -27.85 -11.35 15.29
C LEU A 154 -27.68 -12.25 16.50
N PRO A 155 -26.60 -13.07 16.59
CA PRO A 155 -26.42 -14.03 17.67
C PRO A 155 -26.05 -13.34 19.01
N ASP A 156 -26.45 -13.93 20.12
CA ASP A 156 -25.92 -13.58 21.45
C ASP A 156 -24.50 -14.12 21.62
N LYS A 157 -23.56 -13.44 20.98
CA LYS A 157 -22.15 -13.82 20.89
C LYS A 157 -21.26 -12.64 21.22
N GLU A 158 -20.16 -12.90 21.91
CA GLU A 158 -19.10 -11.92 22.16
C GLU A 158 -18.60 -11.33 20.84
N LEU A 159 -18.43 -9.99 20.83
CA LEU A 159 -17.87 -9.24 19.74
C LEU A 159 -16.45 -8.83 20.09
N THR A 160 -15.45 -9.34 19.36
CA THR A 160 -14.04 -9.10 19.62
C THR A 160 -13.43 -8.23 18.51
N PRO A 161 -13.12 -6.96 18.76
CA PRO A 161 -12.43 -6.13 17.76
C PRO A 161 -10.97 -6.56 17.61
N VAL A 162 -10.47 -6.49 16.36
CA VAL A 162 -9.06 -6.79 16.02
C VAL A 162 -8.41 -5.51 15.51
N TYR A 163 -7.21 -5.19 16.02
CA TYR A 163 -6.50 -3.98 15.69
C TYR A 163 -5.02 -4.22 15.37
N ARG A 164 -4.37 -3.24 14.76
CA ARG A 164 -2.96 -3.29 14.36
C ARG A 164 -2.02 -3.02 15.54
N SER A 165 -1.03 -3.89 15.71
CA SER A 165 0.04 -3.76 16.72
C SER A 165 1.26 -2.99 16.23
N ASP A 166 1.40 -2.79 14.91
CA ASP A 166 2.51 -2.07 14.27
C ASP A 166 2.13 -0.64 13.91
N GLY A 167 3.12 0.20 13.57
CA GLY A 167 2.89 1.54 13.03
C GLY A 167 2.24 1.48 11.65
N SER A 168 0.93 1.71 11.60
CA SER A 168 0.06 1.38 10.47
C SER A 168 -0.59 2.59 9.84
N GLY A 169 -0.44 2.75 8.51
CA GLY A 169 -1.21 3.70 7.73
C GLY A 169 -2.68 3.33 7.68
N THR A 170 -3.02 2.03 7.61
CA THR A 170 -4.40 1.56 7.67
C THR A 170 -5.07 1.95 8.99
N THR A 171 -4.35 1.87 10.12
CA THR A 171 -4.81 2.41 11.42
C THR A 171 -5.04 3.91 11.36
N PHE A 172 -4.14 4.65 10.71
CA PHE A 172 -4.31 6.10 10.56
C PHE A 172 -5.58 6.44 9.78
N VAL A 173 -5.80 5.80 8.63
CA VAL A 173 -7.01 5.99 7.80
C VAL A 173 -8.28 5.66 8.57
N PHE A 174 -8.31 4.53 9.26
CA PHE A 174 -9.41 4.11 10.09
C PHE A 174 -9.72 5.09 11.22
N SER A 175 -8.69 5.50 11.95
CA SER A 175 -8.84 6.42 13.09
C SER A 175 -9.15 7.86 12.65
N ASP A 176 -8.66 8.30 11.49
CA ASP A 176 -9.05 9.57 10.86
C ASP A 176 -10.55 9.60 10.56
N TYR A 177 -11.08 8.51 9.98
CA TYR A 177 -12.51 8.37 9.76
C TYR A 177 -13.30 8.44 11.09
N LEU A 178 -12.93 7.65 12.09
CA LEU A 178 -13.64 7.63 13.37
C LEU A 178 -13.58 8.97 14.10
N THR A 179 -12.47 9.70 13.99
CA THR A 179 -12.34 11.06 14.57
C THR A 179 -13.29 12.07 13.91
N LYS A 180 -13.64 11.86 12.64
CA LYS A 180 -14.61 12.69 11.91
C LYS A 180 -16.08 12.37 12.27
N ILE A 181 -16.33 11.15 12.79
CA ILE A 181 -17.68 10.64 13.05
C ILE A 181 -18.06 10.73 14.53
N SER A 182 -17.15 10.38 15.44
CA SER A 182 -17.42 10.23 16.88
C SER A 182 -16.58 11.18 17.71
N ASN A 183 -17.25 12.06 18.47
CA ASN A 183 -16.59 12.93 19.45
C ASN A 183 -15.93 12.13 20.56
N ASP A 184 -16.59 11.07 21.05
CA ASP A 184 -16.02 10.20 22.09
C ASP A 184 -14.72 9.54 21.63
N TRP A 185 -14.69 9.08 20.37
CA TRP A 185 -13.45 8.55 19.78
C TRP A 185 -12.36 9.63 19.69
N LYS A 186 -12.72 10.80 19.19
CA LYS A 186 -11.81 11.94 19.03
C LYS A 186 -11.16 12.34 20.34
N GLU A 187 -11.91 12.37 21.44
CA GLU A 187 -11.42 12.77 22.75
C GLU A 187 -10.62 11.68 23.46
N GLN A 188 -11.02 10.39 23.33
CA GLN A 188 -10.42 9.30 24.07
C GLN A 188 -9.24 8.64 23.36
N VAL A 189 -9.24 8.60 22.02
CA VAL A 189 -8.27 7.86 21.22
C VAL A 189 -7.61 8.74 20.15
N GLY A 190 -8.41 9.45 19.34
CA GLY A 190 -7.94 10.33 18.27
C GLY A 190 -7.44 9.60 17.03
N THR A 191 -6.58 10.28 16.25
CA THR A 191 -6.03 9.81 14.98
C THR A 191 -4.53 9.54 15.11
N GLY A 192 -4.05 8.38 14.57
CA GLY A 192 -2.63 8.06 14.60
C GLY A 192 -2.27 6.76 13.91
N LYS A 193 -0.97 6.59 13.59
CA LYS A 193 -0.43 5.33 13.04
C LYS A 193 -0.25 4.26 14.13
N SER A 194 -0.20 4.66 15.41
CA SER A 194 -0.11 3.81 16.60
C SER A 194 -0.97 4.43 17.69
N LEU A 195 -1.90 3.66 18.23
CA LEU A 195 -2.91 4.13 19.17
C LEU A 195 -2.93 3.27 20.43
N LYS A 196 -3.42 3.86 21.54
CA LYS A 196 -3.75 3.11 22.74
C LYS A 196 -5.20 2.58 22.62
N TRP A 197 -5.32 1.31 22.30
CA TRP A 197 -6.61 0.69 22.06
C TRP A 197 -7.36 0.36 23.36
N PRO A 198 -8.62 0.78 23.51
CA PRO A 198 -9.43 0.45 24.68
C PRO A 198 -9.83 -1.02 24.77
N ALA A 199 -10.02 -1.69 23.63
CA ALA A 199 -10.48 -3.08 23.57
C ALA A 199 -9.92 -3.80 22.35
N GLY A 200 -9.88 -5.15 22.41
CA GLY A 200 -9.61 -5.99 21.25
C GLY A 200 -8.31 -6.79 21.30
N ILE A 201 -8.01 -7.44 20.19
CA ILE A 201 -6.83 -8.29 19.97
C ILE A 201 -5.88 -7.61 18.98
N ALA A 202 -4.59 -7.60 19.33
CA ALA A 202 -3.53 -7.03 18.51
C ALA A 202 -3.06 -8.01 17.42
N ALA A 203 -2.88 -7.52 16.18
CA ALA A 203 -2.33 -8.30 15.08
C ALA A 203 -1.37 -7.47 14.22
N LYS A 204 -0.31 -8.09 13.68
CA LYS A 204 0.71 -7.39 12.90
C LYS A 204 0.38 -7.38 11.41
N GLY A 205 0.35 -6.21 10.82
CA GLY A 205 0.08 -6.03 9.38
C GLY A 205 -1.37 -6.33 8.98
N ASN A 206 -1.78 -5.98 7.76
CA ASN A 206 -3.08 -6.40 7.22
C ASN A 206 -3.22 -7.93 7.15
N PRO A 207 -2.18 -8.70 6.74
CA PRO A 207 -2.26 -10.16 6.75
C PRO A 207 -2.55 -10.74 8.13
N GLY A 208 -1.93 -10.19 9.18
CA GLY A 208 -2.16 -10.64 10.55
C GLY A 208 -3.58 -10.37 11.04
N VAL A 209 -4.12 -9.17 10.76
CA VAL A 209 -5.52 -8.83 11.10
C VAL A 209 -6.48 -9.77 10.37
N ALA A 210 -6.34 -9.94 9.06
CA ALA A 210 -7.18 -10.85 8.29
C ALA A 210 -7.09 -12.30 8.77
N GLY A 211 -5.88 -12.76 9.13
CA GLY A 211 -5.65 -14.09 9.71
C GLY A 211 -6.36 -14.29 11.05
N VAL A 212 -6.28 -13.32 11.97
CA VAL A 212 -6.99 -13.39 13.26
C VAL A 212 -8.50 -13.41 13.05
N ILE A 213 -9.03 -12.54 12.17
CA ILE A 213 -10.47 -12.51 11.89
C ILE A 213 -10.94 -13.86 11.33
N SER A 214 -10.23 -14.42 10.36
CA SER A 214 -10.63 -15.69 9.74
C SER A 214 -10.67 -16.88 10.72
N GLN A 215 -9.86 -16.83 11.76
CA GLN A 215 -9.71 -17.91 12.75
C GLN A 215 -10.51 -17.70 14.04
N THR A 216 -10.98 -16.47 14.31
CA THR A 216 -11.64 -16.13 15.58
C THR A 216 -13.13 -15.85 15.34
N ALA A 217 -13.98 -16.81 15.67
CA ALA A 217 -15.43 -16.65 15.55
C ALA A 217 -15.94 -15.49 16.44
N GLY A 218 -16.77 -14.61 15.88
CA GLY A 218 -17.28 -13.41 16.57
C GLY A 218 -16.33 -12.21 16.52
N SER A 219 -15.19 -12.30 15.84
CA SER A 219 -14.29 -11.15 15.65
C SER A 219 -14.74 -10.22 14.53
N ILE A 220 -14.31 -8.96 14.64
CA ILE A 220 -14.43 -7.91 13.63
C ILE A 220 -13.14 -7.10 13.60
N GLY A 221 -12.68 -6.70 12.42
CA GLY A 221 -11.46 -5.90 12.31
C GLY A 221 -11.45 -5.01 11.09
N TYR A 222 -10.68 -3.92 11.17
CA TYR A 222 -10.40 -3.07 10.03
C TYR A 222 -9.18 -3.60 9.26
N VAL A 223 -9.32 -3.73 7.97
CA VAL A 223 -8.28 -4.30 7.08
C VAL A 223 -8.43 -3.76 5.66
N GLY A 224 -7.37 -3.80 4.84
CA GLY A 224 -7.50 -3.52 3.42
C GLY A 224 -8.45 -4.51 2.74
N SER A 225 -9.33 -4.02 1.86
CA SER A 225 -10.41 -4.81 1.24
C SER A 225 -9.91 -6.06 0.51
N GLU A 226 -8.77 -5.99 -0.13
CA GLU A 226 -8.16 -7.07 -0.89
C GLU A 226 -7.78 -8.28 -0.04
N TYR A 227 -7.43 -8.08 1.25
CA TYR A 227 -7.17 -9.18 2.18
C TYR A 227 -8.45 -9.92 2.56
N ALA A 228 -9.53 -9.17 2.76
CA ALA A 228 -10.84 -9.76 3.02
C ALA A 228 -11.35 -10.53 1.78
N PHE A 229 -11.22 -9.95 0.57
CA PHE A 229 -11.55 -10.63 -0.69
C PHE A 229 -10.76 -11.93 -0.87
N SER A 230 -9.43 -11.87 -0.69
CA SER A 230 -8.54 -13.02 -0.90
C SER A 230 -8.85 -14.19 0.04
N LEU A 231 -9.22 -13.89 1.28
CA LEU A 231 -9.57 -14.90 2.29
C LEU A 231 -11.08 -15.19 2.35
N LYS A 232 -11.88 -14.56 1.48
CA LYS A 232 -13.35 -14.68 1.46
C LYS A 232 -14.00 -14.36 2.81
N ILE A 233 -13.44 -13.39 3.53
CA ILE A 233 -14.00 -12.91 4.81
C ILE A 233 -15.13 -11.93 4.49
N PRO A 234 -16.34 -12.09 5.09
CA PRO A 234 -17.43 -11.16 4.92
C PRO A 234 -17.03 -9.73 5.33
N MET A 235 -17.51 -8.73 4.59
CA MET A 235 -17.29 -7.31 4.84
C MET A 235 -18.63 -6.60 5.06
N ALA A 236 -18.71 -5.76 6.07
CA ALA A 236 -19.91 -4.97 6.32
C ALA A 236 -20.08 -3.84 5.30
N GLN A 237 -21.33 -3.57 4.92
CA GLN A 237 -21.69 -2.31 4.28
C GLN A 237 -21.59 -1.19 5.32
N LEU A 238 -21.02 -0.05 4.94
CA LEU A 238 -20.87 1.08 5.84
C LEU A 238 -21.75 2.24 5.41
N GLN A 239 -22.39 2.87 6.39
CA GLN A 239 -23.17 4.09 6.12
C GLN A 239 -22.20 5.23 5.83
N ASN A 240 -22.36 5.85 4.67
CA ASN A 240 -21.57 7.01 4.27
C ASN A 240 -22.19 8.32 4.76
N LYS A 241 -21.52 9.45 4.49
CA LYS A 241 -21.96 10.79 4.90
C LYS A 241 -23.33 11.20 4.32
N ALA A 242 -23.69 10.63 3.17
CA ALA A 242 -25.00 10.87 2.53
C ALA A 242 -26.12 9.99 3.14
N GLY A 243 -25.82 9.10 4.09
CA GLY A 243 -26.79 8.22 4.75
C GLY A 243 -26.97 6.87 4.04
N ASN A 244 -26.28 6.61 2.93
CA ASN A 244 -26.39 5.37 2.18
C ASN A 244 -25.46 4.29 2.73
N TYR A 245 -25.94 3.03 2.78
CA TYR A 245 -25.07 1.88 3.04
C TYR A 245 -24.37 1.46 1.75
N VAL A 246 -23.04 1.48 1.77
CA VAL A 246 -22.19 1.30 0.59
C VAL A 246 -21.24 0.12 0.80
N SER A 247 -21.13 -0.74 -0.21
CA SER A 247 -20.13 -1.82 -0.28
C SER A 247 -18.81 -1.30 -0.85
N PRO A 248 -17.66 -1.89 -0.48
CA PRO A 248 -16.34 -1.47 -0.98
C PRO A 248 -16.08 -2.01 -2.40
N THR A 249 -16.58 -1.31 -3.40
CA THR A 249 -16.32 -1.61 -4.82
C THR A 249 -15.31 -0.62 -5.41
N THR A 250 -14.75 -0.94 -6.56
CA THR A 250 -13.86 -0.03 -7.30
C THR A 250 -14.51 1.33 -7.55
N GLU A 251 -15.81 1.33 -7.89
CA GLU A 251 -16.61 2.52 -8.17
C GLU A 251 -16.82 3.35 -6.91
N SER A 252 -17.21 2.73 -5.79
CA SER A 252 -17.45 3.43 -4.53
C SER A 252 -16.16 3.98 -3.90
N ILE A 253 -15.03 3.31 -4.10
CA ILE A 253 -13.71 3.80 -3.71
C ILE A 253 -13.32 5.01 -4.57
N SER A 254 -13.51 4.92 -5.90
CA SER A 254 -13.22 6.01 -6.85
C SER A 254 -14.08 7.24 -6.57
N ALA A 255 -15.36 7.06 -6.23
CA ALA A 255 -16.28 8.14 -5.88
C ALA A 255 -15.79 8.97 -4.68
N ALA A 256 -15.03 8.37 -3.76
CA ALA A 256 -14.51 9.08 -2.60
C ALA A 256 -13.49 10.18 -2.95
N ALA A 257 -12.82 10.07 -4.09
CA ALA A 257 -11.81 11.03 -4.56
C ALA A 257 -12.39 12.11 -5.47
N SER A 258 -13.65 12.50 -5.29
CA SER A 258 -14.35 13.51 -6.10
C SER A 258 -13.94 14.96 -5.80
N GLY A 259 -13.18 15.21 -4.75
CA GLY A 259 -12.69 16.54 -4.36
C GLY A 259 -11.37 16.93 -5.04
N ASP A 260 -10.93 18.16 -4.76
CA ASP A 260 -9.64 18.66 -5.22
C ASP A 260 -8.48 17.91 -4.56
N ILE A 261 -7.50 17.53 -5.38
CA ILE A 261 -6.26 16.90 -4.91
C ILE A 261 -5.16 17.95 -4.95
N PRO A 262 -4.52 18.28 -3.81
CA PRO A 262 -3.48 19.30 -3.76
C PRO A 262 -2.24 18.88 -4.60
N ALA A 263 -1.45 19.89 -5.00
CA ALA A 263 -0.26 19.66 -5.84
C ALA A 263 0.77 18.71 -5.20
N ASP A 264 0.84 18.68 -3.88
CA ASP A 264 1.71 17.77 -3.10
C ASP A 264 1.08 16.38 -2.85
N THR A 265 -0.13 16.15 -3.37
CA THR A 265 -0.93 14.91 -3.29
C THR A 265 -1.34 14.46 -1.89
N ARG A 266 -1.01 15.22 -0.84
CA ARG A 266 -1.27 14.87 0.57
C ARG A 266 -2.70 15.23 0.97
N THR A 267 -3.64 14.32 0.80
CA THR A 267 -5.04 14.52 1.19
C THR A 267 -5.68 13.23 1.70
N MET A 268 -6.59 13.37 2.67
CA MET A 268 -7.43 12.25 3.14
C MET A 268 -8.80 12.35 2.47
N ILE A 269 -9.28 11.21 1.96
CA ILE A 269 -10.59 11.10 1.29
C ILE A 269 -11.62 10.32 2.12
N THR A 270 -11.33 10.07 3.41
CA THR A 270 -12.26 9.47 4.36
C THR A 270 -13.47 10.38 4.60
N ASN A 271 -14.65 9.78 4.76
CA ASN A 271 -15.91 10.47 4.98
C ASN A 271 -16.26 11.48 3.86
N SER A 272 -15.96 11.11 2.61
CA SER A 272 -16.30 11.91 1.42
C SER A 272 -17.79 12.24 1.38
N PRO A 273 -18.19 13.45 0.93
CA PRO A 273 -19.59 13.82 0.79
C PRO A 273 -20.29 13.21 -0.43
N ALA A 274 -19.55 12.54 -1.32
CA ALA A 274 -20.13 11.93 -2.52
C ALA A 274 -21.12 10.82 -2.15
N VAL A 275 -22.26 10.80 -2.84
CA VAL A 275 -23.43 9.95 -2.51
C VAL A 275 -23.11 8.47 -2.52
N ASP A 276 -22.24 8.02 -3.46
CA ASP A 276 -21.88 6.63 -3.65
C ASP A 276 -20.50 6.29 -3.06
N ALA A 277 -19.85 7.22 -2.33
CA ALA A 277 -18.53 7.03 -1.80
C ALA A 277 -18.50 6.01 -0.64
N TYR A 278 -17.55 5.05 -0.71
CA TYR A 278 -17.24 4.22 0.44
C TYR A 278 -16.52 5.06 1.51
N PRO A 279 -17.01 5.08 2.77
CA PRO A 279 -16.60 6.13 3.72
C PRO A 279 -15.16 6.02 4.21
N ILE A 280 -14.53 4.84 4.17
CA ILE A 280 -13.15 4.63 4.62
C ILE A 280 -12.26 4.32 3.41
N SER A 281 -12.32 5.17 2.39
CA SER A 281 -11.45 5.12 1.22
C SER A 281 -10.18 5.95 1.45
N CYS A 282 -9.08 5.53 0.85
CA CYS A 282 -7.79 6.22 0.96
C CYS A 282 -6.92 6.07 -0.28
N PHE A 283 -5.99 7.00 -0.42
CA PHE A 283 -4.79 6.80 -1.22
C PHE A 283 -3.75 5.98 -0.45
N THR A 284 -2.81 5.40 -1.19
CA THR A 284 -1.53 4.92 -0.65
C THR A 284 -0.40 5.56 -1.44
N TRP A 285 0.67 5.92 -0.75
CA TRP A 285 1.79 6.68 -1.33
C TRP A 285 3.09 5.89 -1.24
N ILE A 286 3.91 6.07 -2.25
CA ILE A 286 5.35 5.89 -2.16
C ILE A 286 5.95 7.24 -1.79
N ILE A 287 6.82 7.26 -0.79
CA ILE A 287 7.60 8.42 -0.37
C ILE A 287 9.06 8.22 -0.76
N LEU A 288 9.68 9.26 -1.28
CA LEU A 288 11.09 9.27 -1.64
C LEU A 288 11.66 10.68 -1.45
N TYR A 289 12.98 10.78 -1.40
CA TYR A 289 13.63 12.09 -1.36
C TYR A 289 13.57 12.76 -2.73
N LYS A 290 13.39 14.08 -2.76
CA LYS A 290 13.39 14.86 -3.98
C LYS A 290 14.79 14.92 -4.59
N GLU A 291 15.84 15.09 -3.74
CA GLU A 291 17.23 14.98 -4.16
C GLU A 291 17.72 13.54 -3.97
N GLN A 292 18.23 12.95 -5.03
CA GLN A 292 18.56 11.53 -5.07
C GLN A 292 20.05 11.22 -4.92
N SER A 293 20.92 12.22 -4.87
CA SER A 293 22.38 12.06 -4.70
C SER A 293 22.79 11.98 -3.23
N TYR A 294 22.14 11.10 -2.46
CA TYR A 294 22.45 10.86 -1.06
C TYR A 294 23.12 9.48 -0.88
N ASN A 295 23.94 9.31 0.16
CA ASN A 295 24.53 8.01 0.55
C ASN A 295 25.34 7.33 -0.56
N ASP A 296 26.11 8.11 -1.32
CA ASP A 296 26.91 7.64 -2.47
C ASP A 296 26.08 6.85 -3.51
N ARG A 297 24.78 7.15 -3.57
CA ARG A 297 23.85 6.54 -4.50
C ARG A 297 24.25 6.89 -5.94
N LYS A 298 24.23 5.88 -6.82
CA LYS A 298 24.51 6.07 -8.23
C LYS A 298 23.30 6.66 -8.97
N ILE A 299 23.57 7.42 -10.01
CA ILE A 299 22.52 8.02 -10.83
C ILE A 299 21.64 6.96 -11.50
N GLU A 300 22.21 5.82 -11.88
CA GLU A 300 21.49 4.71 -12.51
C GLU A 300 20.45 4.10 -11.54
N GLN A 301 20.79 3.97 -10.26
CA GLN A 301 19.88 3.50 -9.23
C GLN A 301 18.77 4.53 -8.96
N ALA A 302 19.11 5.81 -8.93
CA ALA A 302 18.15 6.89 -8.79
C ALA A 302 17.18 6.91 -9.99
N GLN A 303 17.71 6.79 -11.21
CA GLN A 303 16.91 6.75 -12.44
C GLN A 303 15.96 5.53 -12.45
N ALA A 304 16.45 4.34 -12.08
CA ALA A 304 15.62 3.15 -11.99
C ALA A 304 14.43 3.31 -11.02
N THR A 305 14.61 4.07 -9.94
CA THR A 305 13.53 4.39 -8.99
C THR A 305 12.51 5.34 -9.63
N VAL A 306 12.95 6.40 -10.30
CA VAL A 306 12.09 7.37 -10.99
C VAL A 306 11.32 6.70 -12.12
N ASP A 307 12.00 5.86 -12.92
CA ASP A 307 11.38 5.10 -14.02
C ASP A 307 10.29 4.15 -13.53
N LEU A 308 10.54 3.42 -12.43
CA LEU A 308 9.53 2.58 -11.79
C LEU A 308 8.30 3.39 -11.40
N LEU A 309 8.48 4.53 -10.73
CA LEU A 309 7.36 5.35 -10.26
C LEU A 309 6.63 6.02 -11.43
N SER A 310 7.35 6.44 -12.46
CA SER A 310 6.76 6.96 -13.70
C SER A 310 5.88 5.90 -14.39
N TRP A 311 6.37 4.65 -14.47
CA TRP A 311 5.59 3.56 -15.01
C TRP A 311 4.37 3.23 -14.13
N MET A 312 4.49 3.25 -12.81
CA MET A 312 3.35 3.03 -11.91
C MET A 312 2.21 4.03 -12.10
N LEU A 313 2.51 5.24 -12.62
CA LEU A 313 1.51 6.26 -12.95
C LEU A 313 0.98 6.14 -14.39
N SER A 314 1.45 5.18 -15.19
CA SER A 314 0.93 4.96 -16.54
C SER A 314 -0.41 4.24 -16.55
N ASP A 315 -1.18 4.39 -17.63
CA ASP A 315 -2.46 3.69 -17.82
C ASP A 315 -2.29 2.17 -17.72
N GLU A 316 -1.17 1.63 -18.21
CA GLU A 316 -0.85 0.21 -18.13
C GLU A 316 -0.77 -0.29 -16.67
N ALA A 317 -0.03 0.43 -15.84
CA ALA A 317 0.12 0.05 -14.43
C ALA A 317 -1.17 0.32 -13.63
N GLN A 318 -1.87 1.42 -13.91
CA GLN A 318 -3.13 1.74 -13.26
C GLN A 318 -4.24 0.72 -13.61
N ALA A 319 -4.23 0.16 -14.82
CA ALA A 319 -5.15 -0.93 -15.18
C ALA A 319 -4.91 -2.24 -14.39
N LEU A 320 -3.77 -2.41 -13.73
CA LEU A 320 -3.51 -3.56 -12.87
C LEU A 320 -4.23 -3.46 -11.52
N THR A 321 -4.59 -2.25 -11.08
CA THR A 321 -5.22 -2.02 -9.76
C THR A 321 -6.51 -2.81 -9.60
N THR A 322 -7.39 -2.76 -10.60
CA THR A 322 -8.69 -3.44 -10.58
C THR A 322 -8.59 -4.96 -10.56
N LYS A 323 -7.48 -5.53 -11.06
CA LYS A 323 -7.23 -6.98 -11.02
C LYS A 323 -7.02 -7.52 -9.61
N VAL A 324 -6.73 -6.63 -8.67
CA VAL A 324 -6.46 -6.96 -7.27
C VAL A 324 -7.31 -6.10 -6.31
N HIS A 325 -8.51 -5.71 -6.76
CA HIS A 325 -9.53 -5.00 -5.96
C HIS A 325 -9.12 -3.63 -5.41
N TYR A 326 -8.20 -2.93 -6.07
CA TYR A 326 -7.93 -1.51 -5.85
C TYR A 326 -8.58 -0.67 -6.93
N SER A 327 -8.66 0.64 -6.69
CA SER A 327 -9.12 1.61 -7.67
C SER A 327 -7.93 2.38 -8.25
N PRO A 328 -7.96 2.69 -9.55
CA PRO A 328 -6.95 3.53 -10.17
C PRO A 328 -7.01 4.95 -9.61
N LEU A 329 -5.91 5.68 -9.73
CA LEU A 329 -5.83 7.07 -9.37
C LEU A 329 -6.71 7.93 -10.28
N PRO A 330 -7.38 8.98 -9.77
CA PRO A 330 -8.02 9.97 -10.63
C PRO A 330 -6.98 10.77 -11.42
N ALA A 331 -7.36 11.26 -12.59
CA ALA A 331 -6.46 11.98 -13.50
C ALA A 331 -5.73 13.17 -12.85
N SER A 332 -6.38 13.88 -11.93
CA SER A 332 -5.77 14.98 -11.17
C SER A 332 -4.64 14.51 -10.27
N ALA A 333 -4.79 13.35 -9.60
CA ALA A 333 -3.74 12.75 -8.78
C ALA A 333 -2.55 12.31 -9.64
N VAL A 334 -2.80 11.66 -10.77
CA VAL A 334 -1.76 11.26 -11.72
C VAL A 334 -0.98 12.47 -12.23
N LYS A 335 -1.68 13.54 -12.66
CA LYS A 335 -1.06 14.79 -13.14
C LYS A 335 -0.15 15.41 -12.07
N ASN A 336 -0.63 15.52 -10.82
CA ASN A 336 0.14 16.10 -9.72
C ASN A 336 1.34 15.22 -9.35
N ALA A 337 1.16 13.90 -9.30
CA ALA A 337 2.24 12.96 -9.06
C ALA A 337 3.33 13.00 -10.13
N GLN A 338 2.95 13.10 -11.41
CA GLN A 338 3.90 13.26 -12.51
C GLN A 338 4.68 14.59 -12.43
N ALA A 339 4.02 15.67 -11.98
CA ALA A 339 4.71 16.96 -11.75
C ALA A 339 5.72 16.85 -10.61
N LEU A 340 5.38 16.14 -9.52
CA LEU A 340 6.32 15.87 -8.42
C LEU A 340 7.50 15.02 -8.88
N LEU A 341 7.30 13.96 -9.66
CA LEU A 341 8.40 13.14 -10.19
C LEU A 341 9.32 13.93 -11.10
N LYS A 342 8.79 14.83 -11.93
CA LYS A 342 9.61 15.72 -12.77
C LYS A 342 10.46 16.70 -11.97
N SER A 343 10.14 16.94 -10.69
CA SER A 343 10.94 17.81 -9.81
C SER A 343 12.09 17.08 -9.10
N VAL A 344 12.20 15.75 -9.28
CA VAL A 344 13.27 14.95 -8.68
C VAL A 344 14.60 15.32 -9.29
N THR A 345 15.63 15.47 -8.46
CA THR A 345 16.97 15.92 -8.85
C THR A 345 18.04 14.90 -8.45
N PHE A 346 19.17 14.97 -9.17
CA PHE A 346 20.42 14.30 -8.82
C PHE A 346 21.57 15.29 -8.96
N ASN A 347 22.31 15.54 -7.88
CA ASN A 347 23.31 16.63 -7.79
C ASN A 347 22.73 17.98 -8.25
N GLY A 348 21.52 18.30 -7.80
CA GLY A 348 20.81 19.54 -8.11
C GLY A 348 20.30 19.66 -9.56
N LYS A 349 20.48 18.66 -10.40
CA LYS A 349 19.99 18.65 -11.78
C LYS A 349 18.75 17.76 -11.90
N THR A 350 17.72 18.26 -12.58
CA THR A 350 16.48 17.50 -12.83
C THR A 350 16.79 16.20 -13.57
N MET A 351 16.23 15.11 -13.10
CA MET A 351 16.29 13.81 -13.75
C MET A 351 15.29 13.76 -14.93
N LYS A 352 15.64 13.04 -15.99
CA LYS A 352 14.79 12.94 -17.20
C LYS A 352 13.96 11.66 -17.15
#